data_1e7ef7fc276653dfde5a779972774e75
#
_entry.id   1e7ef7fc276653dfde5a779972774e75
#
_cell.length_a   1.000
_cell.length_b   1.000
_cell.length_c   1.000
_cell.angle_alpha   90.00
_cell.angle_beta   90.00
_cell.angle_gamma   90.00
#
_symmetry.space_group_name_H-M   'P 1'
#
loop_
_entity.id
_entity.type
_entity.pdbx_description
1 polymer ?
#
loop_
_entity_poly.entity_id
_entity_poly.type
_entity_poly.pdbx_seq_one_letter_code
_entity_poly.pdbx_strand_id
1 'polypeptide(L)'
;MDYTLLIEAIIKRAAQDYFDLLAGFILPTNDCNIAEIEAFFHSQYYAAMTRVNPDYILDKIKEEAANMVLEYTVAKEKGSSQYYVCRVGEEKIPLSSRYSTKKKALHKAAEMQGVDYDLYMKIRRRDCAK
;
A
#
# COMPACT_ATOMS: atom_id res chain seq x y z
N MET A 1 -18.00 -30.43 7.95
CA MET A 1 -17.90 -29.14 7.24
C MET A 1 -16.51 -28.56 7.47
N ASP A 2 -15.85 -28.16 6.39
CA ASP A 2 -14.51 -27.59 6.46
C ASP A 2 -14.60 -26.07 6.52
N TYR A 3 -14.04 -25.48 7.56
CA TYR A 3 -14.03 -24.03 7.78
C TYR A 3 -12.71 -23.37 7.37
N THR A 4 -11.80 -24.11 6.75
CA THR A 4 -10.47 -23.63 6.42
C THR A 4 -10.49 -22.35 5.59
N LEU A 5 -11.32 -22.32 4.52
CA LEU A 5 -11.45 -21.16 3.65
C LEU A 5 -12.00 -19.93 4.37
N LEU A 6 -12.97 -20.17 5.29
CA LEU A 6 -13.54 -19.07 6.07
C LEU A 6 -12.51 -18.50 7.06
N ILE A 7 -11.74 -19.38 7.71
CA ILE A 7 -10.67 -18.98 8.63
C ILE A 7 -9.62 -18.15 7.88
N GLU A 8 -9.19 -18.63 6.72
CA GLU A 8 -8.22 -17.90 5.90
C GLU A 8 -8.75 -16.52 5.50
N ALA A 9 -10.03 -16.43 5.14
CA ALA A 9 -10.65 -15.16 4.74
C ALA A 9 -10.67 -14.16 5.90
N ILE A 10 -10.97 -14.62 7.11
CA ILE A 10 -11.01 -13.77 8.30
C ILE A 10 -9.62 -13.24 8.62
N ILE A 11 -8.61 -14.09 8.59
CA ILE A 11 -7.22 -13.69 8.88
C ILE A 11 -6.70 -12.76 7.81
N LYS A 12 -6.96 -13.05 6.54
CA LYS A 12 -6.55 -12.20 5.42
C LYS A 12 -7.19 -10.82 5.51
N ARG A 13 -8.46 -10.74 5.88
CA ARG A 13 -9.15 -9.46 6.01
C ARG A 13 -8.54 -8.63 7.14
N ALA A 14 -8.27 -9.25 8.28
CA ALA A 14 -7.64 -8.57 9.40
C ALA A 14 -6.24 -8.09 9.03
N ALA A 15 -5.46 -8.92 8.33
CA ALA A 15 -4.12 -8.57 7.88
C ALA A 15 -4.15 -7.41 6.88
N GLN A 16 -5.10 -7.43 5.95
CA GLN A 16 -5.26 -6.36 4.96
C GLN A 16 -5.65 -5.03 5.63
N ASP A 17 -6.58 -5.08 6.58
CA ASP A 17 -6.99 -3.87 7.30
C ASP A 17 -5.83 -3.30 8.13
N TYR A 18 -5.04 -4.16 8.74
CA TYR A 18 -3.86 -3.76 9.50
C TYR A 18 -2.84 -3.05 8.59
N PHE A 19 -2.56 -3.66 7.44
CA PHE A 19 -1.67 -3.08 6.44
C PHE A 19 -2.18 -1.70 5.98
N ASP A 20 -3.46 -1.61 5.62
CA ASP A 20 -4.06 -0.37 5.12
C ASP A 20 -4.02 0.75 6.16
N LEU A 21 -4.21 0.41 7.44
CA LEU A 21 -4.11 1.38 8.54
C LEU A 21 -2.67 1.84 8.74
N LEU A 22 -1.71 0.91 8.79
CA LEU A 22 -0.30 1.25 9.00
C LEU A 22 0.27 2.03 7.82
N ALA A 23 -0.12 1.68 6.61
CA ALA A 23 0.32 2.38 5.40
C ALA A 23 -0.37 3.73 5.20
N GLY A 24 -1.41 4.02 5.99
CA GLY A 24 -2.15 5.27 5.88
C GLY A 24 -3.14 5.31 4.73
N PHE A 25 -3.54 4.16 4.21
CA PHE A 25 -4.49 4.05 3.10
C PHE A 25 -5.94 4.22 3.57
N ILE A 26 -6.24 3.88 4.82
CA ILE A 26 -7.54 4.10 5.43
C ILE A 26 -7.38 4.80 6.78
N LEU A 27 -8.42 5.52 7.21
CA LEU A 27 -8.42 6.19 8.49
C LEU A 27 -8.96 5.26 9.58
N PRO A 28 -8.39 5.29 10.80
CA PRO A 28 -8.88 4.46 11.88
C PRO A 28 -10.28 4.89 12.33
N THR A 29 -11.08 3.91 12.76
CA THR A 29 -12.40 4.11 13.35
C THR A 29 -12.44 3.42 14.72
N ASN A 30 -13.52 3.60 15.48
CA ASN A 30 -13.68 2.93 16.75
C ASN A 30 -13.72 1.40 16.61
N ASP A 31 -14.26 0.91 15.48
CA ASP A 31 -14.42 -0.52 15.21
C ASP A 31 -13.29 -1.12 14.36
N CYS A 32 -12.49 -0.27 13.72
CA CYS A 32 -11.37 -0.71 12.89
C CYS A 32 -10.18 0.21 13.12
N ASN A 33 -9.28 -0.21 14.02
CA ASN A 33 -8.07 0.51 14.35
C ASN A 33 -6.96 -0.47 14.69
N ILE A 34 -5.73 0.04 14.79
CA ILE A 34 -4.54 -0.79 15.04
C ILE A 34 -4.68 -1.61 16.30
N ALA A 35 -5.14 -1.00 17.40
CA ALA A 35 -5.27 -1.69 18.69
C ALA A 35 -6.27 -2.85 18.62
N GLU A 36 -7.41 -2.65 17.96
CA GLU A 36 -8.43 -3.69 17.78
C GLU A 36 -7.90 -4.87 16.97
N ILE A 37 -7.17 -4.60 15.90
CA ILE A 37 -6.63 -5.66 15.05
C ILE A 37 -5.51 -6.41 15.78
N GLU A 38 -4.63 -5.73 16.50
CA GLU A 38 -3.60 -6.39 17.28
C GLU A 38 -4.24 -7.27 18.39
N ALA A 39 -5.32 -6.78 19.00
CA ALA A 39 -6.06 -7.56 19.99
C ALA A 39 -6.65 -8.83 19.38
N PHE A 40 -7.17 -8.77 18.14
CA PHE A 40 -7.66 -9.94 17.43
C PHE A 40 -6.55 -10.97 17.23
N PHE A 41 -5.36 -10.56 16.76
CA PHE A 41 -4.25 -11.48 16.53
C PHE A 41 -3.74 -12.12 17.81
N HIS A 42 -3.90 -11.47 18.95
CA HIS A 42 -3.51 -12.03 20.26
C HIS A 42 -4.67 -12.66 21.00
N SER A 43 -5.83 -12.83 20.37
CA SER A 43 -7.01 -13.38 21.00
C SER A 43 -7.03 -14.92 20.99
N GLN A 44 -7.89 -15.49 21.81
CA GLN A 44 -8.14 -16.93 21.81
C GLN A 44 -8.80 -17.38 20.50
N TYR A 45 -9.56 -16.50 19.83
CA TYR A 45 -10.14 -16.80 18.53
C TYR A 45 -9.07 -17.08 17.49
N TYR A 46 -8.05 -16.22 17.42
CA TYR A 46 -6.94 -16.42 16.51
C TYR A 46 -6.20 -17.71 16.83
N ALA A 47 -5.90 -17.96 18.09
CA ALA A 47 -5.20 -19.17 18.53
C ALA A 47 -5.97 -20.44 18.19
N ALA A 48 -7.31 -20.38 18.19
CA ALA A 48 -8.16 -21.50 17.80
C ALA A 48 -8.19 -21.71 16.28
N MET A 49 -7.97 -20.66 15.49
CA MET A 49 -8.02 -20.71 14.02
C MET A 49 -6.74 -21.22 13.40
N THR A 50 -5.59 -20.88 13.97
CA THR A 50 -4.29 -21.20 13.37
C THR A 50 -3.20 -21.27 14.44
N ARG A 51 -2.11 -21.98 14.09
CA ARG A 51 -0.93 -22.09 14.95
C ARG A 51 0.19 -21.13 14.52
N VAL A 52 -0.07 -20.31 13.50
CA VAL A 52 0.92 -19.34 13.04
C VAL A 52 1.12 -18.28 14.11
N ASN A 53 2.38 -17.99 14.43
CA ASN A 53 2.71 -16.99 15.45
C ASN A 53 2.17 -15.61 15.01
N PRO A 54 1.27 -15.00 15.79
CA PRO A 54 0.70 -13.70 15.41
C PRO A 54 1.75 -12.59 15.32
N ASP A 55 2.77 -12.61 16.17
CA ASP A 55 3.81 -11.59 16.14
C ASP A 55 4.60 -11.63 14.85
N TYR A 56 4.83 -12.83 14.29
CA TYR A 56 5.49 -12.97 13.00
C TYR A 56 4.69 -12.28 11.89
N ILE A 57 3.38 -12.49 11.85
CA ILE A 57 2.51 -11.89 10.85
C ILE A 57 2.48 -10.37 11.02
N LEU A 58 2.27 -9.90 12.24
CA LEU A 58 2.20 -8.46 12.52
C LEU A 58 3.50 -7.75 12.18
N ASP A 59 4.65 -8.34 12.50
CA ASP A 59 5.96 -7.77 12.19
C ASP A 59 6.21 -7.71 10.69
N LYS A 60 5.80 -8.74 9.95
CA LYS A 60 5.90 -8.75 8.48
C LYS A 60 5.05 -7.66 7.85
N ILE A 61 3.84 -7.48 8.33
CA ILE A 61 2.95 -6.43 7.83
C ILE A 61 3.52 -5.04 8.13
N LYS A 62 4.06 -4.82 9.32
CA LYS A 62 4.72 -3.57 9.70
C LYS A 62 5.88 -3.25 8.77
N GLU A 63 6.70 -4.24 8.46
CA GLU A 63 7.84 -4.10 7.57
C GLU A 63 7.39 -3.72 6.15
N GLU A 64 6.39 -4.42 5.61
CA GLU A 64 5.85 -4.11 4.29
C GLU A 64 5.23 -2.73 4.22
N ALA A 65 4.47 -2.33 5.24
CA ALA A 65 3.84 -1.02 5.30
C ALA A 65 4.87 0.11 5.37
N ALA A 66 5.97 -0.11 6.08
CA ALA A 66 7.05 0.87 6.20
C ALA A 66 7.76 1.12 4.86
N ASN A 67 7.72 0.14 3.95
CA ASN A 67 8.33 0.24 2.63
C ASN A 67 7.41 0.89 1.58
N MET A 68 6.18 1.23 1.95
CA MET A 68 5.22 1.88 1.05
C MET A 68 5.48 3.37 0.97
N VAL A 69 6.57 3.75 0.32
CA VAL A 69 7.01 5.14 0.16
C VAL A 69 6.95 5.50 -1.32
N LEU A 70 6.46 6.69 -1.64
CA LEU A 70 6.44 7.18 -3.01
C LEU A 70 7.84 7.59 -3.43
N GLU A 71 8.45 6.85 -4.36
CA GLU A 71 9.79 7.10 -4.88
C GLU A 71 9.78 7.85 -6.20
N TYR A 72 8.81 7.54 -7.06
CA TYR A 72 8.69 8.10 -8.41
C TYR A 72 7.37 8.84 -8.56
N THR A 73 7.41 9.95 -9.26
CA THR A 73 6.22 10.74 -9.57
C THR A 73 6.25 11.13 -11.04
N VAL A 74 5.25 11.88 -11.47
CA VAL A 74 5.09 12.33 -12.86
C VAL A 74 5.07 13.85 -12.87
N ALA A 75 5.84 14.43 -13.77
CA ALA A 75 5.87 15.87 -14.00
C ALA A 75 5.46 16.17 -15.44
N LYS A 76 4.87 17.33 -15.65
CA LYS A 76 4.54 17.82 -16.99
C LYS A 76 5.74 18.58 -17.54
N GLU A 77 6.10 18.30 -18.80
CA GLU A 77 7.19 19.01 -19.45
C GLU A 77 6.80 20.46 -19.68
N LYS A 78 7.69 21.38 -19.34
CA LYS A 78 7.44 22.81 -19.46
C LYS A 78 7.29 23.21 -20.93
N GLY A 79 6.18 23.89 -21.23
CA GLY A 79 5.88 24.33 -22.59
C GLY A 79 5.33 23.24 -23.50
N SER A 80 4.96 22.10 -22.95
CA SER A 80 4.45 20.94 -23.69
C SER A 80 3.27 20.31 -22.95
N SER A 81 2.50 19.49 -23.67
CA SER A 81 1.42 18.68 -23.06
C SER A 81 1.89 17.26 -22.73
N GLN A 82 3.20 17.03 -22.73
CA GLN A 82 3.77 15.72 -22.45
C GLN A 82 4.18 15.57 -21.01
N TYR A 83 4.25 14.32 -20.53
CA TYR A 83 4.56 13.96 -19.16
C TYR A 83 5.75 13.01 -19.11
N TYR A 84 6.53 13.07 -18.06
CA TYR A 84 7.65 12.16 -17.84
C TYR A 84 7.72 11.72 -16.37
N VAL A 85 8.38 10.59 -16.13
CA VAL A 85 8.62 10.08 -14.78
C VAL A 85 9.90 10.70 -14.22
N CYS A 86 9.86 11.07 -12.95
CA CYS A 86 11.00 11.63 -12.23
C CYS A 86 11.00 11.15 -10.78
N ARG A 87 12.10 11.36 -10.06
CA ARG A 87 12.15 11.10 -8.63
C ARG A 87 11.39 12.17 -7.87
N VAL A 88 10.77 11.75 -6.76
CA VAL A 88 10.15 12.70 -5.83
C VAL A 88 11.25 13.62 -5.29
N GLY A 89 11.04 14.93 -5.42
CA GLY A 89 12.04 15.93 -5.02
C GLY A 89 13.01 16.33 -6.12
N GLU A 90 13.01 15.61 -7.26
CA GLU A 90 13.90 15.89 -8.40
C GLU A 90 13.09 16.01 -9.70
N GLU A 91 12.02 16.79 -9.65
CA GLU A 91 11.03 16.87 -10.73
C GLU A 91 11.59 17.46 -12.04
N LYS A 92 12.72 18.14 -11.97
CA LYS A 92 13.36 18.73 -13.16
C LYS A 92 14.23 17.73 -13.92
N ILE A 93 14.45 16.55 -13.38
CA ILE A 93 15.31 15.52 -13.98
C ILE A 93 14.45 14.38 -14.51
N PRO A 94 14.18 14.33 -15.83
CA PRO A 94 13.36 13.24 -16.40
C PRO A 94 14.15 11.92 -16.38
N LEU A 95 13.48 10.85 -15.93
CA LEU A 95 14.04 9.50 -15.87
C LEU A 95 13.43 8.59 -16.94
N SER A 96 12.44 9.06 -17.68
CA SER A 96 11.75 8.26 -18.70
C SER A 96 11.57 9.07 -19.99
N SER A 97 11.09 8.38 -21.03
CA SER A 97 10.59 9.02 -22.24
C SER A 97 9.38 9.87 -21.93
N ARG A 98 8.99 10.72 -22.86
CA ARG A 98 7.79 11.54 -22.72
C ARG A 98 6.56 10.75 -23.13
N TYR A 99 5.46 10.97 -22.43
CA TYR A 99 4.17 10.33 -22.68
C TYR A 99 3.12 11.38 -22.97
N SER A 100 2.21 11.06 -23.88
CA SER A 100 1.15 11.99 -24.30
C SER A 100 0.06 12.18 -23.22
N THR A 101 -0.07 11.25 -22.29
CA THR A 101 -1.06 11.34 -21.22
C THR A 101 -0.41 11.10 -19.86
N LYS A 102 -0.97 11.73 -18.83
CA LYS A 102 -0.52 11.56 -17.46
C LYS A 102 -0.69 10.10 -17.00
N LYS A 103 -1.77 9.45 -17.44
CA LYS A 103 -2.06 8.05 -17.07
C LYS A 103 -0.95 7.11 -17.54
N LYS A 104 -0.47 7.27 -18.78
CA LYS A 104 0.63 6.46 -19.31
C LYS A 104 1.91 6.64 -18.51
N ALA A 105 2.22 7.89 -18.15
CA ALA A 105 3.38 8.19 -17.33
C ALA A 105 3.25 7.59 -15.92
N LEU A 106 2.04 7.62 -15.33
CA LEU A 106 1.78 7.02 -14.02
C LEU A 106 1.96 5.51 -14.03
N HIS A 107 1.53 4.83 -15.10
CA HIS A 107 1.77 3.39 -15.26
C HIS A 107 3.27 3.09 -15.31
N LYS A 108 4.04 3.92 -16.01
CA LYS A 108 5.50 3.77 -16.06
C LYS A 108 6.15 4.00 -14.71
N ALA A 109 5.68 4.99 -13.96
CA ALA A 109 6.18 5.25 -12.60
C ALA A 109 5.94 4.06 -11.67
N ALA A 110 4.76 3.45 -11.75
CA ALA A 110 4.45 2.25 -10.97
C ALA A 110 5.38 1.09 -11.33
N GLU A 111 5.62 0.88 -12.63
CA GLU A 111 6.53 -0.15 -13.12
C GLU A 111 7.95 0.07 -12.62
N MET A 112 8.44 1.31 -12.68
CA MET A 112 9.78 1.65 -12.19
C MET A 112 9.92 1.47 -10.69
N GLN A 113 8.85 1.70 -9.94
CA GLN A 113 8.83 1.49 -8.49
C GLN A 113 8.68 0.02 -8.10
N GLY A 114 8.29 -0.84 -9.05
CA GLY A 114 8.15 -2.27 -8.81
C GLY A 114 6.86 -2.67 -8.12
N VAL A 115 5.82 -1.84 -8.20
CA VAL A 115 4.50 -2.12 -7.63
C VAL A 115 3.44 -2.06 -8.72
N ASP A 116 2.26 -2.66 -8.46
CA ASP A 116 1.18 -2.56 -9.42
C ASP A 116 0.59 -1.13 -9.43
N TYR A 117 -0.12 -0.82 -10.51
CA TYR A 117 -0.68 0.52 -10.71
C TYR A 117 -1.64 0.93 -9.60
N ASP A 118 -2.51 0.01 -9.16
CA ASP A 118 -3.50 0.32 -8.13
C ASP A 118 -2.84 0.65 -6.80
N LEU A 119 -1.82 -0.11 -6.40
CA LEU A 119 -1.06 0.15 -5.19
C LEU A 119 -0.29 1.46 -5.30
N TYR A 120 0.35 1.70 -6.46
CA TYR A 120 1.04 2.96 -6.71
C TYR A 120 0.11 4.17 -6.55
N MET A 121 -1.10 4.09 -7.10
CA MET A 121 -2.08 5.17 -7.00
C MET A 121 -2.57 5.37 -5.55
N LYS A 122 -2.65 4.31 -4.75
CA LYS A 122 -2.98 4.42 -3.33
C LYS A 122 -1.89 5.20 -2.56
N ILE A 123 -0.63 4.86 -2.80
CA ILE A 123 0.52 5.54 -2.19
C ILE A 123 0.52 7.02 -2.59
N ARG A 124 0.32 7.30 -3.86
CA ARG A 124 0.29 8.65 -4.40
C ARG A 124 -0.83 9.49 -3.79
N ARG A 125 -2.04 8.93 -3.68
CA ARG A 125 -3.18 9.63 -3.08
C ARG A 125 -2.93 9.96 -1.61
N ARG A 126 -2.36 9.03 -0.85
CA ARG A 126 -2.00 9.25 0.53
C ARG A 126 -1.04 10.44 0.68
N ASP A 127 0.02 10.46 -0.13
CA ASP A 127 1.06 11.47 -0.04
C ASP A 127 0.59 12.84 -0.56
N CYS A 128 -0.29 12.87 -1.56
CA CYS A 128 -0.82 14.10 -2.10
C CYS A 128 -1.96 14.70 -1.25
N ALA A 129 -2.52 13.94 -0.33
CA ALA A 129 -3.60 14.40 0.55
C ALA A 129 -3.09 15.19 1.77
N LYS A 130 -1.79 15.26 1.95
CA LYS A 130 -1.17 15.98 3.07
C LYS A 130 -0.98 17.46 2.78
#